data_a2a0d6eed0dc26d5fca08dcb7987b101
#
_entry.id   a2a0d6eed0dc26d5fca08dcb7987b101
#
_cell.length_a   1.000
_cell.length_b   1.000
_cell.length_c   1.000
_cell.angle_alpha   90.00
_cell.angle_beta   90.00
_cell.angle_gamma   90.00
#
_symmetry.space_group_name_H-M   'P 1'
#
loop_
_entity.id
_entity.type
_entity.pdbx_description
1 polymer ?
#
loop_
_entity_poly.entity_id
_entity_poly.type
_entity_poly.pdbx_seq_one_letter_code
_entity_poly.pdbx_strand_id
1 'polypeptide(L)'
;MLLGSRVSMSGKKMLEGSAIEAHEYGETTFMIYTGAPQNTRRKSIEDLNITKGHEVMEKYGLSNIVVHAPYIINIANTTKPETFNLGVDFLQQEIERTQAIGAKDIVLHPGAHVGAGVDAGINKIIEGLNEVLTNDNNVRIALETMAGKGTEIGRSFEELARIIDGVHNNERLSVCFDTCHTHDAGYNVKEDFDGVLNEFDKIIGVDRIKVVHVNDSKNDRGAQKDRHENIGFGYIGFDALNYIVHHDSFKDIPKILETPYVGEDKKNKKPPYKLEIEMLKQQQFDPELKNKVMQQ
;
A
#
# COMPACT_ATOMS: atom_id res chain seq x y z
N MET A 1 10.82 5.90 -13.92
CA MET A 1 10.51 5.79 -12.48
C MET A 1 9.00 5.59 -12.33
N LEU A 2 8.57 4.57 -11.59
CA LEU A 2 7.16 4.32 -11.29
C LEU A 2 6.79 5.06 -10.01
N LEU A 3 6.11 6.18 -10.14
CA LEU A 3 5.68 7.04 -9.02
C LEU A 3 4.22 7.44 -9.23
N GLY A 4 3.41 7.27 -8.23
CA GLY A 4 2.00 7.59 -8.26
C GLY A 4 1.40 7.69 -6.87
N SER A 5 0.07 7.68 -6.80
CA SER A 5 -0.68 7.78 -5.56
C SER A 5 -1.87 6.85 -5.53
N ARG A 6 -2.55 6.83 -4.39
CA ARG A 6 -3.87 6.24 -4.30
C ARG A 6 -4.89 7.16 -4.97
N VAL A 7 -5.48 6.69 -6.07
CA VAL A 7 -6.55 7.40 -6.79
C VAL A 7 -7.91 6.74 -6.57
N SER A 8 -8.97 7.46 -6.86
CA SER A 8 -10.33 6.93 -6.73
C SER A 8 -10.66 5.93 -7.83
N MET A 9 -11.46 4.91 -7.49
CA MET A 9 -12.13 4.04 -8.46
C MET A 9 -13.62 4.03 -8.14
N SER A 10 -14.36 4.95 -8.75
CA SER A 10 -15.76 5.21 -8.38
C SER A 10 -16.59 5.78 -9.53
N GLY A 11 -17.88 6.01 -9.28
CA GLY A 11 -18.80 6.60 -10.24
C GLY A 11 -19.08 5.69 -11.43
N LYS A 12 -19.33 6.29 -12.59
CA LYS A 12 -19.60 5.56 -13.85
C LYS A 12 -18.32 5.18 -14.60
N LYS A 13 -17.26 5.94 -14.41
CA LYS A 13 -16.00 5.73 -15.14
C LYS A 13 -15.10 4.64 -14.55
N MET A 14 -15.20 4.35 -13.27
CA MET A 14 -14.41 3.32 -12.58
C MET A 14 -12.91 3.40 -12.94
N LEU A 15 -12.31 2.33 -13.53
CA LEU A 15 -10.89 2.31 -13.88
C LEU A 15 -10.48 3.38 -14.90
N GLU A 16 -11.36 3.71 -15.85
CA GLU A 16 -11.13 4.84 -16.76
C GLU A 16 -10.94 6.14 -15.99
N GLY A 17 -11.79 6.39 -14.99
CA GLY A 17 -11.68 7.56 -14.12
C GLY A 17 -10.41 7.57 -13.27
N SER A 18 -10.02 6.41 -12.76
CA SER A 18 -8.76 6.26 -12.01
C SER A 18 -7.54 6.61 -12.86
N ALA A 19 -7.48 6.12 -14.09
CA ALA A 19 -6.38 6.40 -15.02
C ALA A 19 -6.33 7.87 -15.44
N ILE A 20 -7.48 8.51 -15.63
CA ILE A 20 -7.56 9.96 -15.92
C ILE A 20 -7.02 10.76 -14.74
N GLU A 21 -7.47 10.46 -13.51
CA GLU A 21 -7.02 11.12 -12.28
C GLU A 21 -5.51 10.98 -12.08
N ALA A 22 -4.97 9.76 -12.28
CA ALA A 22 -3.53 9.51 -12.21
C ALA A 22 -2.75 10.35 -13.24
N HIS A 23 -3.25 10.44 -14.47
CA HIS A 23 -2.64 11.30 -15.50
C HIS A 23 -2.64 12.79 -15.10
N GLU A 24 -3.75 13.28 -14.55
CA GLU A 24 -3.86 14.68 -14.10
C GLU A 24 -2.89 15.02 -12.96
N TYR A 25 -2.51 14.03 -12.15
CA TYR A 25 -1.48 14.18 -11.12
C TYR A 25 -0.05 14.01 -11.64
N GLY A 26 0.12 13.67 -12.92
CA GLY A 26 1.44 13.43 -13.52
C GLY A 26 2.08 12.10 -13.08
N GLU A 27 1.27 11.13 -12.72
CA GLU A 27 1.69 9.81 -12.30
C GLU A 27 2.15 8.93 -13.47
N THR A 28 2.91 7.88 -13.14
CA THR A 28 3.32 6.83 -14.08
C THR A 28 2.83 5.44 -13.68
N THR A 29 2.34 5.32 -12.47
CA THR A 29 1.66 4.17 -11.87
C THR A 29 0.60 4.70 -10.92
N PHE A 30 -0.29 3.86 -10.43
CA PHE A 30 -1.28 4.26 -9.42
C PHE A 30 -1.81 3.07 -8.64
N MET A 31 -2.41 3.35 -7.49
CA MET A 31 -3.05 2.35 -6.63
C MET A 31 -4.54 2.65 -6.46
N ILE A 32 -5.33 1.59 -6.43
CA ILE A 32 -6.79 1.65 -6.27
C ILE A 32 -7.28 0.65 -5.22
N TYR A 33 -8.40 0.98 -4.59
CA TYR A 33 -9.32 0.01 -4.01
C TYR A 33 -10.40 -0.33 -5.05
N THR A 34 -10.77 -1.58 -5.19
CA THR A 34 -11.79 -1.98 -6.18
C THR A 34 -13.23 -1.67 -5.74
N GLY A 35 -13.39 -0.99 -4.63
CA GLY A 35 -14.61 -0.50 -4.01
C GLY A 35 -14.30 0.20 -2.71
N ALA A 36 -15.31 0.58 -1.93
CA ALA A 36 -15.08 1.24 -0.65
C ALA A 36 -14.33 0.33 0.33
N PRO A 37 -13.19 0.76 0.91
CA PRO A 37 -12.34 -0.10 1.73
C PRO A 37 -12.94 -0.49 3.09
N GLN A 38 -14.01 0.20 3.50
CA GLN A 38 -14.69 -0.03 4.77
C GLN A 38 -15.90 -0.99 4.69
N ASN A 39 -16.22 -1.51 3.49
CA ASN A 39 -17.34 -2.43 3.32
C ASN A 39 -17.08 -3.48 2.23
N THR A 40 -18.01 -4.44 2.08
CA THR A 40 -17.91 -5.54 1.13
C THR A 40 -18.70 -5.29 -0.17
N ARG A 41 -19.31 -4.13 -0.34
CA ARG A 41 -20.09 -3.82 -1.55
C ARG A 41 -19.15 -3.60 -2.72
N ARG A 42 -19.38 -4.35 -3.80
CA ARG A 42 -18.59 -4.29 -5.03
C ARG A 42 -19.50 -4.26 -6.25
N LYS A 43 -19.15 -3.47 -7.25
CA LYS A 43 -19.71 -3.59 -8.59
C LYS A 43 -19.23 -4.89 -9.22
N SER A 44 -19.97 -5.43 -10.19
CA SER A 44 -19.52 -6.56 -10.97
C SER A 44 -18.24 -6.22 -11.75
N ILE A 45 -17.45 -7.24 -12.11
CA ILE A 45 -16.20 -7.03 -12.88
C ILE A 45 -16.50 -6.36 -14.22
N GLU A 46 -17.61 -6.70 -14.87
CA GLU A 46 -18.05 -6.14 -16.13
C GLU A 46 -18.30 -4.63 -16.04
N ASP A 47 -18.66 -4.13 -14.87
CA ASP A 47 -18.97 -2.70 -14.62
C ASP A 47 -17.74 -1.88 -14.23
N LEU A 48 -16.54 -2.48 -14.15
CA LEU A 48 -15.32 -1.79 -13.75
C LEU A 48 -14.69 -0.92 -14.86
N ASN A 49 -15.22 -1.00 -16.08
CA ASN A 49 -14.75 -0.21 -17.23
C ASN A 49 -13.27 -0.44 -17.55
N ILE A 50 -12.84 -1.69 -17.48
CA ILE A 50 -11.44 -2.11 -17.56
C ILE A 50 -10.81 -1.75 -18.90
N THR A 51 -11.47 -2.08 -20.02
CA THR A 51 -10.95 -1.81 -21.39
C THR A 51 -10.66 -0.33 -21.58
N LYS A 52 -11.60 0.56 -21.24
CA LYS A 52 -11.38 2.00 -21.35
C LYS A 52 -10.31 2.51 -20.39
N GLY A 53 -10.20 1.93 -19.20
CA GLY A 53 -9.11 2.22 -18.28
C GLY A 53 -7.75 1.93 -18.90
N HIS A 54 -7.58 0.77 -19.50
CA HIS A 54 -6.34 0.40 -20.19
C HIS A 54 -6.03 1.26 -21.40
N GLU A 55 -7.05 1.67 -22.19
CA GLU A 55 -6.87 2.61 -23.29
C GLU A 55 -6.30 3.96 -22.82
N VAL A 56 -6.82 4.48 -21.70
CA VAL A 56 -6.30 5.72 -21.10
C VAL A 56 -4.87 5.52 -20.58
N MET A 57 -4.60 4.38 -19.94
CA MET A 57 -3.25 4.06 -19.44
C MET A 57 -2.24 4.00 -20.59
N GLU A 58 -2.56 3.31 -21.67
CA GLU A 58 -1.71 3.23 -22.87
C GLU A 58 -1.45 4.61 -23.46
N LYS A 59 -2.51 5.40 -23.62
CA LYS A 59 -2.42 6.77 -24.15
C LYS A 59 -1.47 7.68 -23.38
N TYR A 60 -1.43 7.54 -22.06
CA TYR A 60 -0.67 8.43 -21.17
C TYR A 60 0.56 7.78 -20.53
N GLY A 61 0.91 6.55 -20.93
CA GLY A 61 2.10 5.85 -20.43
C GLY A 61 2.02 5.44 -18.98
N LEU A 62 0.80 5.18 -18.46
CA LEU A 62 0.58 4.62 -17.13
C LEU A 62 0.76 3.10 -17.15
N SER A 63 1.38 2.55 -16.12
CA SER A 63 1.62 1.10 -16.01
C SER A 63 1.61 0.61 -14.56
N ASN A 64 1.62 -0.71 -14.39
CA ASN A 64 1.77 -1.35 -13.08
C ASN A 64 0.74 -0.89 -12.03
N ILE A 65 -0.54 -1.04 -12.34
CA ILE A 65 -1.62 -0.81 -11.36
C ILE A 65 -1.34 -1.66 -10.12
N VAL A 66 -1.46 -1.04 -8.96
CA VAL A 66 -1.46 -1.71 -7.66
C VAL A 66 -2.88 -1.72 -7.11
N VAL A 67 -3.34 -2.85 -6.61
CA VAL A 67 -4.61 -2.94 -5.89
C VAL A 67 -4.32 -3.03 -4.40
N HIS A 68 -5.11 -2.34 -3.59
CA HIS A 68 -5.07 -2.48 -2.13
C HIS A 68 -6.31 -3.22 -1.65
N ALA A 69 -6.10 -4.28 -0.87
CA ALA A 69 -7.20 -5.00 -0.22
C ALA A 69 -7.88 -4.09 0.82
N PRO A 70 -9.21 -4.18 0.96
CA PRO A 70 -9.91 -3.38 1.96
C PRO A 70 -9.49 -3.76 3.38
N TYR A 71 -9.29 -2.76 4.23
CA TYR A 71 -8.79 -2.97 5.60
C TYR A 71 -9.81 -3.61 6.55
N ILE A 72 -11.04 -3.86 6.10
CA ILE A 72 -12.00 -4.68 6.88
C ILE A 72 -11.61 -6.16 6.91
N ILE A 73 -10.77 -6.62 5.98
CA ILE A 73 -10.24 -7.98 5.98
C ILE A 73 -9.30 -8.15 7.17
N ASN A 74 -9.59 -9.11 8.04
CA ASN A 74 -8.73 -9.49 9.15
C ASN A 74 -8.62 -11.02 9.25
N ILE A 75 -7.67 -11.59 8.53
CA ILE A 75 -7.39 -13.04 8.54
C ILE A 75 -6.49 -13.47 9.71
N ALA A 76 -6.19 -12.57 10.64
CA ALA A 76 -5.49 -12.89 11.88
C ALA A 76 -6.44 -13.15 13.06
N ASN A 77 -7.75 -13.00 12.86
CA ASN A 77 -8.73 -13.09 13.93
C ASN A 77 -9.03 -14.54 14.28
N THR A 78 -8.60 -14.99 15.45
CA THR A 78 -8.86 -16.32 16.00
C THR A 78 -10.08 -16.38 16.91
N THR A 79 -10.60 -15.23 17.33
CA THR A 79 -11.69 -15.14 18.34
C THR A 79 -13.07 -15.13 17.71
N LYS A 80 -13.18 -14.74 16.44
CA LYS A 80 -14.42 -14.66 15.67
C LYS A 80 -14.26 -15.40 14.34
N PRO A 81 -14.64 -16.69 14.27
CA PRO A 81 -14.54 -17.48 13.04
C PRO A 81 -15.23 -16.85 11.83
N GLU A 82 -16.36 -16.19 12.04
CA GLU A 82 -17.08 -15.48 10.98
C GLU A 82 -16.29 -14.32 10.38
N THR A 83 -15.50 -13.60 11.17
CA THR A 83 -14.63 -12.53 10.68
C THR A 83 -13.48 -13.09 9.85
N PHE A 84 -12.89 -14.19 10.28
CA PHE A 84 -11.85 -14.89 9.52
C PHE A 84 -12.40 -15.41 8.19
N ASN A 85 -13.51 -16.14 8.21
CA ASN A 85 -14.11 -16.70 7.00
C ASN A 85 -14.50 -15.62 6.00
N LEU A 86 -15.13 -14.53 6.47
CA LEU A 86 -15.44 -13.37 5.63
C LEU A 86 -14.17 -12.77 5.01
N GLY A 87 -13.09 -12.67 5.79
CA GLY A 87 -11.81 -12.16 5.32
C GLY A 87 -11.22 -13.03 4.21
N VAL A 88 -11.23 -14.34 4.36
CA VAL A 88 -10.74 -15.31 3.36
C VAL A 88 -11.58 -15.22 2.08
N ASP A 89 -12.89 -15.33 2.20
CA ASP A 89 -13.80 -15.28 1.04
C ASP A 89 -13.67 -13.96 0.28
N PHE A 90 -13.57 -12.87 1.02
CA PHE A 90 -13.48 -11.55 0.40
C PHE A 90 -12.11 -11.29 -0.24
N LEU A 91 -11.03 -11.79 0.37
CA LEU A 91 -9.70 -11.71 -0.22
C LEU A 91 -9.62 -12.51 -1.53
N GLN A 92 -10.24 -13.68 -1.62
CA GLN A 92 -10.35 -14.43 -2.88
C GLN A 92 -11.03 -13.61 -3.97
N GLN A 93 -12.15 -12.97 -3.66
CA GLN A 93 -12.86 -12.10 -4.60
C GLN A 93 -12.01 -10.91 -5.03
N GLU A 94 -11.28 -10.29 -4.12
CA GLU A 94 -10.39 -9.17 -4.44
C GLU A 94 -9.19 -9.60 -5.32
N ILE A 95 -8.69 -10.82 -5.15
CA ILE A 95 -7.66 -11.39 -6.05
C ILE A 95 -8.21 -11.59 -7.47
N GLU A 96 -9.42 -12.11 -7.62
CA GLU A 96 -10.08 -12.26 -8.92
C GLU A 96 -10.27 -10.90 -9.61
N ARG A 97 -10.69 -9.89 -8.85
CA ARG A 97 -10.85 -8.53 -9.33
C ARG A 97 -9.50 -7.90 -9.73
N THR A 98 -8.46 -8.14 -8.94
CA THR A 98 -7.09 -7.70 -9.23
C THR A 98 -6.59 -8.31 -10.53
N GLN A 99 -6.81 -9.60 -10.74
CA GLN A 99 -6.47 -10.28 -12.00
C GLN A 99 -7.24 -9.71 -13.19
N ALA A 100 -8.54 -9.51 -13.04
CA ALA A 100 -9.40 -8.95 -14.11
C ALA A 100 -8.97 -7.54 -14.51
N ILE A 101 -8.55 -6.72 -13.57
CA ILE A 101 -8.03 -5.37 -13.80
C ILE A 101 -6.66 -5.39 -14.51
N GLY A 102 -5.94 -6.52 -14.45
CA GLY A 102 -4.61 -6.66 -15.03
C GLY A 102 -3.50 -6.20 -14.08
N ALA A 103 -3.79 -6.04 -12.80
CA ALA A 103 -2.78 -5.79 -11.78
C ALA A 103 -2.07 -7.08 -11.36
N LYS A 104 -0.81 -6.97 -10.95
CA LYS A 104 0.01 -8.11 -10.52
C LYS A 104 0.08 -8.25 -9.01
N ASP A 105 -0.12 -7.17 -8.28
CA ASP A 105 0.04 -7.10 -6.83
C ASP A 105 -1.21 -6.55 -6.17
N ILE A 106 -1.64 -7.23 -5.11
CA ILE A 106 -2.63 -6.74 -4.16
C ILE A 106 -1.97 -6.57 -2.79
N VAL A 107 -1.98 -5.35 -2.28
CA VAL A 107 -1.46 -5.03 -0.95
C VAL A 107 -2.45 -5.48 0.11
N LEU A 108 -1.96 -6.17 1.11
CA LEU A 108 -2.75 -6.68 2.24
C LEU A 108 -2.10 -6.27 3.57
N HIS A 109 -2.86 -5.63 4.45
CA HIS A 109 -2.51 -5.58 5.86
C HIS A 109 -2.56 -7.01 6.42
N PRO A 110 -1.50 -7.54 7.03
CA PRO A 110 -1.49 -8.93 7.50
C PRO A 110 -2.66 -9.26 8.43
N GLY A 111 -3.04 -8.33 9.30
CA GLY A 111 -4.16 -8.44 10.21
C GLY A 111 -3.80 -8.05 11.64
N ALA A 112 -4.79 -8.18 12.53
CA ALA A 112 -4.65 -7.89 13.94
C ALA A 112 -5.14 -9.09 14.77
N HIS A 113 -4.37 -9.49 15.79
CA HIS A 113 -4.66 -10.68 16.59
C HIS A 113 -5.77 -10.50 17.63
N VAL A 114 -6.27 -9.29 17.81
CA VAL A 114 -7.39 -8.91 18.69
C VAL A 114 -7.33 -9.53 20.10
N GLY A 115 -6.13 -9.58 20.69
CA GLY A 115 -5.89 -10.09 22.03
C GLY A 115 -5.48 -11.56 22.14
N ALA A 116 -5.48 -12.32 21.05
CA ALA A 116 -5.06 -13.73 21.05
C ALA A 116 -3.52 -13.93 21.10
N GLY A 117 -2.77 -12.87 20.83
CA GLY A 117 -1.31 -12.88 20.76
C GLY A 117 -0.75 -13.02 19.36
N VAL A 118 0.50 -12.61 19.20
CA VAL A 118 1.18 -12.55 17.90
C VAL A 118 1.29 -13.94 17.25
N ASP A 119 1.68 -14.95 18.02
CA ASP A 119 1.86 -16.31 17.49
C ASP A 119 0.56 -16.91 16.96
N ALA A 120 -0.53 -16.77 17.71
CA ALA A 120 -1.84 -17.23 17.27
C ALA A 120 -2.31 -16.46 16.02
N GLY A 121 -2.09 -15.16 15.97
CA GLY A 121 -2.43 -14.33 14.82
C GLY A 121 -1.64 -14.70 13.57
N ILE A 122 -0.32 -14.91 13.68
CA ILE A 122 0.54 -15.34 12.57
C ILE A 122 0.08 -16.70 12.03
N ASN A 123 -0.17 -17.67 12.91
CA ASN A 123 -0.66 -18.99 12.49
C ASN A 123 -2.00 -18.88 11.75
N LYS A 124 -2.88 -17.99 12.21
CA LYS A 124 -4.18 -17.77 11.56
C LYS A 124 -4.03 -17.10 10.18
N ILE A 125 -3.13 -16.15 10.04
CA ILE A 125 -2.79 -15.55 8.74
C ILE A 125 -2.27 -16.62 7.76
N ILE A 126 -1.36 -17.48 8.22
CA ILE A 126 -0.81 -18.58 7.40
C ILE A 126 -1.94 -19.50 6.92
N GLU A 127 -2.85 -19.89 7.81
CA GLU A 127 -4.03 -20.70 7.47
C GLU A 127 -4.86 -20.02 6.37
N GLY A 128 -5.21 -18.74 6.56
CA GLY A 128 -6.00 -17.98 5.59
C GLY A 128 -5.31 -17.80 4.24
N LEU A 129 -4.01 -17.51 4.23
CA LEU A 129 -3.24 -17.38 3.00
C LEU A 129 -3.11 -18.71 2.26
N ASN A 130 -2.96 -19.84 2.96
CA ASN A 130 -2.96 -21.16 2.35
C ASN A 130 -4.30 -21.52 1.71
N GLU A 131 -5.43 -21.08 2.30
CA GLU A 131 -6.74 -21.24 1.70
C GLU A 131 -6.92 -20.40 0.43
N VAL A 132 -6.42 -19.16 0.44
CA VAL A 132 -6.59 -18.20 -0.65
C VAL A 132 -5.64 -18.49 -1.83
N LEU A 133 -4.41 -18.93 -1.57
CA LEU A 133 -3.37 -19.13 -2.59
C LEU A 133 -3.42 -20.53 -3.23
N THR A 134 -4.60 -21.08 -3.45
CA THR A 134 -4.81 -22.39 -4.08
C THR A 134 -5.05 -22.33 -5.59
N ASN A 135 -5.38 -21.16 -6.14
CA ASN A 135 -5.79 -20.99 -7.53
C ASN A 135 -4.64 -20.67 -8.47
N ASP A 136 -4.78 -21.10 -9.72
CA ASP A 136 -3.81 -20.88 -10.81
C ASP A 136 -3.82 -19.44 -11.38
N ASN A 137 -3.89 -18.44 -10.52
CA ASN A 137 -3.70 -17.06 -10.97
C ASN A 137 -2.31 -16.55 -10.60
N ASN A 138 -1.85 -15.50 -11.28
CA ASN A 138 -0.51 -14.95 -11.11
C ASN A 138 -0.47 -13.72 -10.20
N VAL A 139 -1.55 -13.39 -9.51
CA VAL A 139 -1.60 -12.26 -8.58
C VAL A 139 -0.78 -12.58 -7.34
N ARG A 140 0.11 -11.66 -6.96
CA ARG A 140 0.86 -11.73 -5.71
C ARG A 140 0.12 -10.96 -4.62
N ILE A 141 0.19 -11.47 -3.41
CA ILE A 141 -0.22 -10.73 -2.22
C ILE A 141 1.01 -10.05 -1.63
N ALA A 142 1.02 -8.73 -1.65
CA ALA A 142 2.06 -7.91 -1.04
C ALA A 142 1.68 -7.61 0.41
N LEU A 143 2.29 -8.34 1.34
CA LEU A 143 2.10 -8.11 2.78
C LEU A 143 2.73 -6.78 3.16
N GLU A 144 1.96 -5.90 3.77
CA GLU A 144 2.44 -4.58 4.14
C GLU A 144 3.19 -4.60 5.47
N THR A 145 4.32 -3.85 5.52
CA THR A 145 4.98 -3.54 6.79
C THR A 145 4.09 -2.62 7.61
N MET A 146 3.82 -2.97 8.87
CA MET A 146 2.86 -2.28 9.71
C MET A 146 3.52 -1.49 10.84
N ALA A 147 2.83 -0.46 11.34
CA ALA A 147 3.31 0.39 12.44
C ALA A 147 3.32 -0.32 13.81
N GLY A 148 2.54 -1.38 13.97
CA GLY A 148 2.34 -2.06 15.24
C GLY A 148 1.32 -1.36 16.15
N LYS A 149 0.38 -0.61 15.56
CA LYS A 149 -0.72 0.02 16.29
C LYS A 149 -1.66 -1.05 16.87
N GLY A 150 -1.94 -0.97 18.17
CA GLY A 150 -2.82 -1.92 18.84
C GLY A 150 -2.29 -3.35 18.75
N THR A 151 -3.03 -4.23 18.09
CA THR A 151 -2.71 -5.65 17.94
C THR A 151 -2.31 -6.05 16.52
N GLU A 152 -1.87 -5.09 15.71
CA GLU A 152 -1.40 -5.31 14.34
C GLU A 152 -0.20 -6.26 14.29
N ILE A 153 -0.24 -7.17 13.31
CA ILE A 153 0.87 -8.06 12.95
C ILE A 153 1.58 -7.51 11.71
N GLY A 154 2.89 -7.75 11.61
CA GLY A 154 3.72 -7.23 10.52
C GLY A 154 4.53 -5.98 10.89
N ARG A 155 4.62 -5.67 12.19
CA ARG A 155 5.43 -4.56 12.70
C ARG A 155 6.93 -4.82 12.66
N SER A 156 7.35 -6.07 12.55
CA SER A 156 8.74 -6.44 12.38
C SER A 156 8.95 -7.30 11.15
N PHE A 157 10.15 -7.26 10.59
CA PHE A 157 10.50 -8.07 9.43
C PHE A 157 10.44 -9.58 9.77
N GLU A 158 10.75 -9.95 11.01
CA GLU A 158 10.63 -11.32 11.51
C GLU A 158 9.19 -11.82 11.51
N GLU A 159 8.23 -11.00 11.87
CA GLU A 159 6.80 -11.36 11.81
C GLU A 159 6.38 -11.66 10.36
N LEU A 160 6.78 -10.81 9.41
CA LEU A 160 6.50 -11.02 7.98
C LEU A 160 7.22 -12.27 7.45
N ALA A 161 8.48 -12.48 7.83
CA ALA A 161 9.25 -13.67 7.44
C ALA A 161 8.57 -14.96 7.93
N ARG A 162 8.09 -14.99 9.16
CA ARG A 162 7.35 -16.14 9.71
C ARG A 162 6.07 -16.43 8.92
N ILE A 163 5.34 -15.43 8.51
CA ILE A 163 4.15 -15.61 7.65
C ILE A 163 4.56 -16.21 6.32
N ILE A 164 5.57 -15.63 5.66
CA ILE A 164 6.04 -16.07 4.34
C ILE A 164 6.54 -17.51 4.42
N ASP A 165 7.36 -17.83 5.40
CA ASP A 165 7.94 -19.18 5.55
C ASP A 165 6.87 -20.24 5.86
N GLY A 166 5.78 -19.87 6.49
CA GLY A 166 4.67 -20.78 6.84
C GLY A 166 3.68 -21.05 5.70
N VAL A 167 3.69 -20.27 4.64
CA VAL A 167 2.75 -20.41 3.52
C VAL A 167 3.33 -21.33 2.44
N HIS A 168 2.53 -22.29 1.96
CA HIS A 168 2.96 -23.30 0.98
C HIS A 168 3.35 -22.69 -0.37
N ASN A 169 2.50 -21.82 -0.92
CA ASN A 169 2.73 -21.13 -2.20
C ASN A 169 3.33 -19.74 -1.98
N ASN A 170 4.40 -19.66 -1.18
CA ASN A 170 4.98 -18.40 -0.75
C ASN A 170 5.69 -17.60 -1.86
N GLU A 171 5.94 -18.21 -3.02
CA GLU A 171 6.40 -17.50 -4.22
C GLU A 171 5.39 -16.45 -4.72
N ARG A 172 4.12 -16.57 -4.32
CA ARG A 172 3.07 -15.59 -4.56
C ARG A 172 2.93 -14.54 -3.46
N LEU A 173 3.78 -14.59 -2.43
CA LEU A 173 3.86 -13.56 -1.42
C LEU A 173 5.00 -12.60 -1.74
N SER A 174 4.70 -11.33 -1.67
CA SER A 174 5.66 -10.23 -1.74
C SER A 174 5.46 -9.31 -0.55
N VAL A 175 6.21 -8.21 -0.50
CA VAL A 175 6.09 -7.22 0.56
C VAL A 175 5.80 -5.85 -0.05
N CYS A 176 4.89 -5.13 0.57
CA CYS A 176 4.72 -3.71 0.42
C CYS A 176 5.47 -3.00 1.57
N PHE A 177 6.52 -2.27 1.23
CA PHE A 177 7.29 -1.52 2.22
C PHE A 177 6.69 -0.12 2.40
N ASP A 178 6.08 0.14 3.55
CA ASP A 178 5.55 1.47 3.90
C ASP A 178 6.55 2.23 4.78
N THR A 179 6.95 3.42 4.34
CA THR A 179 7.97 4.23 5.03
C THR A 179 7.48 4.78 6.37
N CYS A 180 6.22 5.20 6.45
CA CYS A 180 5.60 5.68 7.70
C CYS A 180 5.47 4.54 8.71
N HIS A 181 4.91 3.40 8.29
CA HIS A 181 4.72 2.24 9.17
C HIS A 181 6.05 1.71 9.70
N THR A 182 7.05 1.58 8.85
CA THR A 182 8.37 1.09 9.24
C THR A 182 9.06 2.04 10.22
N HIS A 183 8.96 3.36 9.98
CA HIS A 183 9.41 4.38 10.94
C HIS A 183 8.67 4.30 12.27
N ASP A 184 7.35 4.22 12.24
CA ASP A 184 6.50 4.15 13.44
C ASP A 184 6.73 2.83 14.21
N ALA A 185 7.12 1.75 13.54
CA ALA A 185 7.50 0.49 14.18
C ALA A 185 8.88 0.53 14.87
N GLY A 186 9.70 1.56 14.60
CA GLY A 186 10.98 1.78 15.27
C GLY A 186 12.21 1.69 14.38
N TYR A 187 12.08 1.33 13.11
CA TYR A 187 13.20 1.28 12.17
C TYR A 187 13.69 2.68 11.79
N ASN A 188 15.00 2.83 11.63
CA ASN A 188 15.63 4.13 11.37
C ASN A 188 15.67 4.48 9.88
N VAL A 189 14.50 4.60 9.25
CA VAL A 189 14.39 4.93 7.81
C VAL A 189 14.88 6.33 7.48
N LYS A 190 14.91 7.22 8.47
CA LYS A 190 15.34 8.61 8.30
C LYS A 190 16.84 8.75 8.16
N GLU A 191 17.60 8.17 9.10
CA GLU A 191 19.05 8.41 9.20
C GLU A 191 19.88 7.26 8.62
N ASP A 192 19.29 6.05 8.51
CA ASP A 192 19.99 4.84 8.06
C ASP A 192 19.08 3.90 7.25
N PHE A 193 18.55 4.41 6.14
CA PHE A 193 17.69 3.58 5.27
C PHE A 193 18.42 2.37 4.71
N ASP A 194 19.68 2.52 4.29
CA ASP A 194 20.48 1.41 3.77
C ASP A 194 20.68 0.30 4.81
N GLY A 195 20.88 0.68 6.07
CA GLY A 195 20.95 -0.27 7.19
C GLY A 195 19.63 -1.02 7.39
N VAL A 196 18.50 -0.31 7.33
CA VAL A 196 17.17 -0.92 7.40
C VAL A 196 16.94 -1.89 6.23
N LEU A 197 17.31 -1.50 5.02
CA LEU A 197 17.16 -2.33 3.84
C LEU A 197 18.06 -3.57 3.88
N ASN A 198 19.28 -3.44 4.40
CA ASN A 198 20.18 -4.57 4.62
C ASN A 198 19.63 -5.56 5.67
N GLU A 199 19.03 -5.06 6.73
CA GLU A 199 18.33 -5.90 7.73
C GLU A 199 17.16 -6.64 7.09
N PHE A 200 16.34 -5.93 6.31
CA PHE A 200 15.24 -6.54 5.55
C PHE A 200 15.73 -7.63 4.60
N ASP A 201 16.83 -7.38 3.87
CA ASP A 201 17.41 -8.33 2.93
C ASP A 201 17.87 -9.63 3.62
N LYS A 202 18.48 -9.51 4.79
CA LYS A 202 18.93 -10.67 5.58
C LYS A 202 17.78 -11.52 6.12
N ILE A 203 16.67 -10.89 6.47
CA ILE A 203 15.54 -11.57 7.14
C ILE A 203 14.55 -12.13 6.12
N ILE A 204 14.24 -11.36 5.07
CA ILE A 204 13.20 -11.70 4.09
C ILE A 204 13.78 -11.85 2.67
N GLY A 205 14.65 -10.93 2.27
CA GLY A 205 15.14 -10.77 0.91
C GLY A 205 14.53 -9.54 0.22
N VAL A 206 15.38 -8.62 -0.23
CA VAL A 206 14.96 -7.36 -0.86
C VAL A 206 14.14 -7.60 -2.12
N ASP A 207 14.35 -8.69 -2.83
CA ASP A 207 13.63 -9.08 -4.04
C ASP A 207 12.12 -9.31 -3.81
N ARG A 208 11.71 -9.51 -2.56
CA ARG A 208 10.30 -9.64 -2.20
C ARG A 208 9.57 -8.31 -2.15
N ILE A 209 10.26 -7.18 -2.08
CA ILE A 209 9.61 -5.87 -2.14
C ILE A 209 9.13 -5.62 -3.58
N LYS A 210 7.82 -5.54 -3.77
CA LYS A 210 7.19 -5.30 -5.08
C LYS A 210 6.36 -4.03 -5.13
N VAL A 211 6.09 -3.42 -3.98
CA VAL A 211 5.40 -2.15 -3.81
C VAL A 211 6.08 -1.37 -2.69
N VAL A 212 6.20 -0.07 -2.85
CA VAL A 212 6.63 0.84 -1.79
C VAL A 212 5.54 1.89 -1.57
N HIS A 213 5.04 1.99 -0.34
CA HIS A 213 4.24 3.15 0.06
C HIS A 213 5.17 4.21 0.60
N VAL A 214 5.11 5.40 0.03
CA VAL A 214 5.95 6.54 0.39
C VAL A 214 5.11 7.56 1.13
N ASN A 215 5.25 7.59 2.44
CA ASN A 215 4.49 8.45 3.33
C ASN A 215 5.42 9.05 4.39
N ASP A 216 5.23 10.33 4.72
CA ASP A 216 5.86 10.89 5.91
C ASP A 216 5.04 10.53 7.16
N SER A 217 5.58 10.76 8.34
CA SER A 217 4.90 10.42 9.60
C SER A 217 4.69 11.67 10.46
N LYS A 218 3.50 11.77 11.07
CA LYS A 218 3.20 12.80 12.08
C LYS A 218 3.86 12.56 13.43
N ASN A 219 4.53 11.42 13.61
CA ASN A 219 5.02 10.99 14.91
C ASN A 219 6.51 10.66 14.87
N ASP A 220 7.12 10.66 16.05
CA ASP A 220 8.48 10.19 16.25
C ASP A 220 8.62 8.70 15.94
N ARG A 221 9.87 8.29 15.62
CA ARG A 221 10.21 6.89 15.39
C ARG A 221 9.81 6.02 16.58
N GLY A 222 9.13 4.91 16.29
CA GLY A 222 8.69 3.95 17.31
C GLY A 222 7.37 4.32 18.02
N ALA A 223 6.65 5.33 17.54
CA ALA A 223 5.40 5.79 18.16
C ALA A 223 4.21 4.82 18.00
N GLN A 224 4.25 3.91 17.02
CA GLN A 224 3.21 2.91 16.76
C GLN A 224 1.81 3.53 16.55
N LYS A 225 1.74 4.64 15.78
CA LYS A 225 0.51 5.43 15.59
C LYS A 225 -0.14 5.27 14.23
N ASP A 226 0.65 5.05 13.17
CA ASP A 226 0.15 4.99 11.80
C ASP A 226 -0.65 6.25 11.43
N ARG A 227 0.05 7.38 11.38
CA ARG A 227 -0.52 8.65 10.95
C ARG A 227 0.37 9.28 9.90
N HIS A 228 -0.08 9.22 8.64
CA HIS A 228 0.62 9.80 7.52
C HIS A 228 0.64 11.32 7.57
N GLU A 229 1.76 11.90 7.15
CA GLU A 229 1.93 13.34 6.90
C GLU A 229 2.32 13.55 5.43
N ASN A 230 2.15 14.76 4.93
CA ASN A 230 2.60 15.16 3.61
C ASN A 230 4.12 15.09 3.50
N ILE A 231 4.62 14.77 2.31
CA ILE A 231 6.05 14.56 2.06
C ILE A 231 6.89 15.77 2.46
N GLY A 232 7.80 15.55 3.41
CA GLY A 232 8.71 16.57 3.93
C GLY A 232 8.17 17.39 5.11
N PHE A 233 6.92 17.20 5.50
CA PHE A 233 6.29 17.93 6.62
C PHE A 233 6.19 17.12 7.90
N GLY A 234 6.71 15.90 7.90
CA GLY A 234 6.70 15.01 9.06
C GLY A 234 8.08 14.74 9.65
N TYR A 235 8.13 13.74 10.50
CA TYR A 235 9.34 13.38 11.25
C TYR A 235 10.38 12.61 10.43
N ILE A 236 9.99 11.97 9.32
CA ILE A 236 10.94 11.34 8.40
C ILE A 236 11.64 12.42 7.58
N GLY A 237 10.88 13.33 6.98
CA GLY A 237 11.37 14.47 6.24
C GLY A 237 11.65 14.18 4.76
N PHE A 238 11.78 15.26 3.99
CA PHE A 238 11.92 15.21 2.54
C PHE A 238 13.16 14.46 2.07
N ASP A 239 14.33 14.76 2.65
CA ASP A 239 15.61 14.23 2.15
C ASP A 239 15.63 12.70 2.21
N ALA A 240 15.19 12.12 3.33
CA ALA A 240 15.11 10.67 3.48
C ALA A 240 14.09 10.03 2.52
N LEU A 241 12.91 10.62 2.40
CA LEU A 241 11.87 10.09 1.50
C LEU A 241 12.28 10.23 0.03
N ASN A 242 12.91 11.33 -0.35
CA ASN A 242 13.45 11.52 -1.69
C ASN A 242 14.54 10.50 -2.01
N TYR A 243 15.44 10.23 -1.05
CA TYR A 243 16.43 9.17 -1.17
C TYR A 243 15.80 7.80 -1.42
N ILE A 244 14.77 7.45 -0.65
CA ILE A 244 14.04 6.18 -0.78
C ILE A 244 13.36 6.06 -2.15
N VAL A 245 12.69 7.12 -2.61
CA VAL A 245 12.01 7.14 -3.93
C VAL A 245 12.99 6.89 -5.08
N HIS A 246 14.22 7.40 -4.97
CA HIS A 246 15.24 7.28 -6.00
C HIS A 246 16.25 6.16 -5.74
N HIS A 247 16.02 5.32 -4.72
CA HIS A 247 16.91 4.21 -4.39
C HIS A 247 16.95 3.17 -5.51
N ASP A 248 18.14 2.70 -5.87
CA ASP A 248 18.35 1.76 -6.99
C ASP A 248 17.55 0.46 -6.84
N SER A 249 17.40 -0.04 -5.61
CA SER A 249 16.61 -1.24 -5.33
C SER A 249 15.14 -1.10 -5.69
N PHE A 250 14.63 0.13 -5.82
CA PHE A 250 13.22 0.42 -6.13
C PHE A 250 13.00 1.01 -7.52
N LYS A 251 14.00 0.97 -8.38
CA LYS A 251 13.95 1.58 -9.72
C LYS A 251 12.72 1.17 -10.52
N ASP A 252 12.41 -0.12 -10.55
CA ASP A 252 11.31 -0.71 -11.35
C ASP A 252 10.10 -1.09 -10.50
N ILE A 253 10.03 -0.62 -9.25
CA ILE A 253 8.97 -0.92 -8.30
C ILE A 253 8.03 0.29 -8.18
N PRO A 254 6.69 0.09 -8.19
CA PRO A 254 5.74 1.15 -7.93
C PRO A 254 5.95 1.79 -6.55
N LYS A 255 6.08 3.11 -6.54
CA LYS A 255 6.10 3.95 -5.33
C LYS A 255 4.81 4.73 -5.27
N ILE A 256 4.04 4.53 -4.22
CA ILE A 256 2.67 5.01 -4.08
C ILE A 256 2.57 5.93 -2.87
N LEU A 257 2.04 7.12 -3.09
CA LEU A 257 1.72 8.10 -2.05
C LEU A 257 0.31 7.84 -1.48
N GLU A 258 0.20 7.85 -0.17
CA GLU A 258 -1.07 7.82 0.56
C GLU A 258 -1.15 8.96 1.57
N THR A 259 -0.49 10.06 1.26
CA THR A 259 -0.44 11.25 2.11
C THR A 259 -1.82 11.90 2.27
N PRO A 260 -2.07 12.58 3.40
CA PRO A 260 -3.37 13.15 3.65
C PRO A 260 -3.68 14.32 2.73
N TYR A 261 -4.96 14.50 2.42
CA TYR A 261 -5.45 15.71 1.77
C TYR A 261 -5.19 16.93 2.66
N VAL A 262 -4.82 18.02 2.03
CA VAL A 262 -4.50 19.30 2.69
C VAL A 262 -5.77 20.12 2.93
N GLY A 263 -5.89 20.74 4.09
CA GLY A 263 -7.01 21.61 4.49
C GLY A 263 -7.50 21.29 5.91
N GLU A 264 -8.04 22.28 6.57
CA GLU A 264 -8.54 22.17 7.95
C GLU A 264 -9.96 21.59 8.01
N ASP A 265 -10.80 22.00 7.06
CA ASP A 265 -12.19 21.57 6.98
C ASP A 265 -12.34 20.34 6.09
N LYS A 266 -13.02 19.31 6.59
CA LYS A 266 -13.25 18.06 5.83
C LYS A 266 -13.89 18.27 4.46
N LYS A 267 -14.69 19.34 4.29
CA LYS A 267 -15.39 19.64 3.03
C LYS A 267 -14.50 20.34 1.99
N ASN A 268 -13.41 20.97 2.44
CA ASN A 268 -12.55 21.81 1.60
C ASN A 268 -11.14 21.23 1.42
N LYS A 269 -10.93 19.97 1.77
CA LYS A 269 -9.63 19.31 1.58
C LYS A 269 -9.35 19.04 0.12
N LYS A 270 -8.09 19.27 -0.28
CA LYS A 270 -7.60 19.06 -1.65
C LYS A 270 -6.49 18.02 -1.68
N PRO A 271 -6.40 17.20 -2.74
CA PRO A 271 -5.35 16.21 -2.91
C PRO A 271 -3.99 16.89 -3.15
N PRO A 272 -2.91 16.46 -2.47
CA PRO A 272 -1.58 17.04 -2.64
C PRO A 272 -0.78 16.40 -3.75
N TYR A 273 -1.22 15.29 -4.30
CA TYR A 273 -0.41 14.32 -5.05
C TYR A 273 0.30 14.92 -6.26
N LYS A 274 -0.35 15.76 -7.04
CA LYS A 274 0.28 16.42 -8.18
C LYS A 274 1.55 17.18 -7.78
N LEU A 275 1.45 18.00 -6.74
CA LEU A 275 2.60 18.81 -6.28
C LEU A 275 3.64 17.97 -5.53
N GLU A 276 3.24 16.96 -4.77
CA GLU A 276 4.17 16.05 -4.11
C GLU A 276 4.98 15.22 -5.14
N ILE A 277 4.33 14.72 -6.18
CA ILE A 277 4.98 14.00 -7.29
C ILE A 277 5.96 14.90 -8.04
N GLU A 278 5.56 16.13 -8.33
CA GLU A 278 6.43 17.12 -8.96
C GLU A 278 7.65 17.40 -8.10
N MET A 279 7.46 17.64 -6.81
CA MET A 279 8.52 17.89 -5.84
C MET A 279 9.52 16.72 -5.76
N LEU A 280 9.04 15.48 -5.73
CA LEU A 280 9.86 14.27 -5.73
C LEU A 280 10.60 14.08 -7.07
N LYS A 281 9.97 14.35 -8.20
CA LYS A 281 10.61 14.29 -9.52
C LYS A 281 11.72 15.33 -9.68
N GLN A 282 11.50 16.52 -9.17
CA GLN A 282 12.49 17.61 -9.18
C GLN A 282 13.57 17.46 -8.12
N GLN A 283 13.37 16.56 -7.15
CA GLN A 283 14.25 16.33 -6.01
C GLN A 283 14.49 17.60 -5.19
N GLN A 284 13.48 18.43 -5.07
CA GLN A 284 13.55 19.70 -4.37
C GLN A 284 12.36 19.88 -3.44
N PHE A 285 12.63 20.09 -2.15
CA PHE A 285 11.61 20.38 -1.17
C PHE A 285 10.97 21.75 -1.38
N ASP A 286 9.64 21.79 -1.35
CA ASP A 286 8.87 23.03 -1.43
C ASP A 286 8.11 23.25 -0.11
N PRO A 287 8.58 24.15 0.76
CA PRO A 287 7.92 24.43 2.03
C PRO A 287 6.53 25.08 1.88
N GLU A 288 6.23 25.64 0.70
CA GLU A 288 4.95 26.25 0.39
C GLU A 288 3.93 25.27 -0.23
N LEU A 289 4.28 23.98 -0.32
CA LEU A 289 3.43 22.96 -0.96
C LEU A 289 1.98 23.00 -0.45
N LYS A 290 1.78 23.01 0.86
CA LYS A 290 0.41 23.00 1.44
C LYS A 290 -0.38 24.24 1.05
N ASN A 291 0.24 25.41 1.02
CA ASN A 291 -0.38 26.65 0.57
C ASN A 291 -0.76 26.58 -0.92
N LYS A 292 0.15 26.07 -1.75
CA LYS A 292 -0.08 25.91 -3.20
C LYS A 292 -1.20 24.91 -3.50
N VAL A 293 -1.29 23.80 -2.74
CA VAL A 293 -2.39 22.84 -2.85
C VAL A 293 -3.73 23.54 -2.61
N MET A 294 -3.83 24.39 -1.61
CA MET A 294 -5.09 25.07 -1.29
C MET A 294 -5.48 26.13 -2.32
N GLN A 295 -4.55 26.60 -3.15
CA GLN A 295 -4.78 27.58 -4.23
C GLN A 295 -5.21 26.93 -5.56
N GLN A 296 -5.05 25.63 -5.74
CA GLN A 296 -5.53 24.87 -6.90
C GLN A 296 -7.07 24.77 -6.92
#